data_5b18bdf88cb5fa319e3ef071d6f4b988
#
_entry.id   5b18bdf88cb5fa319e3ef071d6f4b988
#
_cell.length_a   1.000
_cell.length_b   1.000
_cell.length_c   1.000
_cell.angle_alpha   90.00
_cell.angle_beta   90.00
_cell.angle_gamma   90.00
#
_symmetry.space_group_name_H-M   'P 1'
#
loop_
_entity.id
_entity.type
_entity.pdbx_description
1 polymer ?
#
loop_
_entity_poly.entity_id
_entity_poly.type
_entity_poly.pdbx_seq_one_letter_code
_entity_poly.pdbx_strand_id
1 'polypeptide(L)'
;MTAGDAAGIESPYAWTRLWISLLIATIGGVGMWSVVVVLPAVQAEFGVARGGASIPYTATMMGFAAGSVFMGKLADRFGVVVPILLGGVMLCVGYVGASLSTSLWLFIVFQGIGIGFLGCSVVFGPLVADVSHWFDRRRGMAVSICASGNYLSGTVWPPIIQNLVEAIGWRHTYMAIGVVCLVTMLPLALLLRRPSPRGHGASTGAGGTLGKLPISAGTLQTMLIIAGITCCLAMAMPQVHIVAYCGDLGYGVARGAEMLALMLGCGVISRLASGWICDRIGGVRTLLLGSALQCLTLFFYLPFDGLMSLYVVSALFGLAQGGIVPSYAIIVREHLPAEEAGTRVGLVLMSTIVGMAAGGWLSGAIFDLTGSYQAAFINGIAWNLVNVGIALWLLSMRPRRLALA
;
A
#
# COMPACT_ATOMS: atom_id res chain seq x y z
N MET A 1 6.12 -12.22 33.43
CA MET A 1 7.20 -11.57 32.67
C MET A 1 8.45 -11.63 33.47
N THR A 2 9.46 -12.36 33.03
CA THR A 2 10.76 -12.39 33.69
C THR A 2 11.53 -11.10 33.41
N ALA A 3 12.42 -10.66 34.31
CA ALA A 3 13.21 -9.44 34.14
C ALA A 3 14.02 -9.41 32.82
N GLY A 4 14.26 -10.55 32.20
CA GLY A 4 14.93 -10.71 30.90
C GLY A 4 14.04 -10.30 29.72
N ASP A 5 12.70 -10.42 29.82
CA ASP A 5 11.75 -10.07 28.76
C ASP A 5 11.57 -8.55 28.65
N ALA A 6 11.69 -7.83 29.75
CA ALA A 6 11.61 -6.36 29.79
C ALA A 6 12.87 -5.68 29.18
N ALA A 7 14.03 -6.33 29.22
CA ALA A 7 15.31 -5.77 28.78
C ALA A 7 15.42 -5.60 27.24
N GLY A 8 14.51 -6.19 26.47
CA GLY A 8 14.49 -6.07 25.00
C GLY A 8 13.52 -5.04 24.44
N ILE A 9 12.47 -4.67 25.21
CA ILE A 9 11.40 -3.77 24.75
C ILE A 9 11.90 -2.31 24.76
N GLU A 10 11.64 -1.58 23.65
CA GLU A 10 12.08 -0.17 23.45
C GLU A 10 13.59 0.07 23.65
N SER A 11 14.40 -1.00 23.57
CA SER A 11 15.86 -0.93 23.67
C SER A 11 16.48 -0.25 22.44
N PRO A 12 17.76 0.18 22.50
CA PRO A 12 18.47 0.67 21.30
C PRO A 12 18.41 -0.33 20.13
N TYR A 13 18.45 -1.64 20.42
CA TYR A 13 18.30 -2.66 19.40
C TYR A 13 16.88 -2.66 18.77
N ALA A 14 15.82 -2.42 19.55
CA ALA A 14 14.45 -2.32 19.01
C ALA A 14 14.35 -1.17 17.99
N TRP A 15 14.97 -0.03 18.26
CA TRP A 15 15.04 1.10 17.32
C TRP A 15 15.88 0.77 16.09
N THR A 16 17.04 0.14 16.25
CA THR A 16 17.85 -0.35 15.11
C THR A 16 17.04 -1.32 14.26
N ARG A 17 16.34 -2.26 14.88
CA ARG A 17 15.46 -3.22 14.20
C ARG A 17 14.35 -2.51 13.42
N LEU A 18 13.73 -1.47 13.97
CA LEU A 18 12.72 -0.67 13.30
C LEU A 18 13.26 -0.03 12.01
N TRP A 19 14.45 0.58 12.08
CA TRP A 19 15.07 1.20 10.91
C TRP A 19 15.49 0.18 9.85
N ILE A 20 16.00 -0.98 10.27
CA ILE A 20 16.30 -2.10 9.35
C ILE A 20 15.00 -2.59 8.69
N SER A 21 13.92 -2.75 9.44
CA SER A 21 12.62 -3.16 8.90
C SER A 21 12.05 -2.14 7.91
N LEU A 22 12.18 -0.84 8.21
CA LEU A 22 11.81 0.24 7.30
C LEU A 22 12.63 0.20 6.00
N LEU A 23 13.93 -0.05 6.10
CA LEU A 23 14.81 -0.15 4.94
C LEU A 23 14.46 -1.36 4.07
N ILE A 24 14.22 -2.54 4.69
CA ILE A 24 13.75 -3.74 3.99
C ILE A 24 12.40 -3.47 3.30
N ALA A 25 11.46 -2.80 3.98
CA ALA A 25 10.17 -2.46 3.42
C ALA A 25 10.30 -1.48 2.22
N THR A 26 11.22 -0.54 2.31
CA THR A 26 11.51 0.42 1.23
C THR A 26 12.17 -0.25 0.03
N ILE A 27 13.12 -1.15 0.25
CA ILE A 27 13.79 -1.89 -0.83
C ILE A 27 12.84 -2.89 -1.47
N GLY A 28 12.27 -3.81 -0.69
CA GLY A 28 11.42 -4.88 -1.22
C GLY A 28 10.07 -4.41 -1.73
N GLY A 29 9.61 -3.23 -1.29
CA GLY A 29 8.40 -2.58 -1.81
C GLY A 29 8.50 -2.14 -3.28
N VAL A 30 9.71 -2.16 -3.87
CA VAL A 30 9.92 -1.90 -5.31
C VAL A 30 9.03 -2.79 -6.18
N GLY A 31 8.72 -4.02 -5.73
CA GLY A 31 7.85 -4.95 -6.45
C GLY A 31 6.46 -4.41 -6.76
N MET A 32 5.94 -3.48 -5.96
CA MET A 32 4.63 -2.86 -6.19
C MET A 32 4.68 -1.70 -7.20
N TRP A 33 5.79 -1.00 -7.28
CA TRP A 33 5.90 0.27 -8.02
C TRP A 33 6.64 0.14 -9.35
N SER A 34 7.54 -0.82 -9.50
CA SER A 34 8.34 -0.99 -10.72
C SER A 34 7.48 -1.23 -11.95
N VAL A 35 6.44 -2.04 -11.84
CA VAL A 35 5.55 -2.36 -12.95
C VAL A 35 4.76 -1.13 -13.45
N VAL A 36 4.46 -0.18 -12.57
CA VAL A 36 3.79 1.08 -12.92
C VAL A 36 4.69 1.94 -13.80
N VAL A 37 5.98 2.02 -13.46
CA VAL A 37 6.95 2.83 -14.20
C VAL A 37 7.25 2.24 -15.58
N VAL A 38 7.39 0.90 -15.67
CA VAL A 38 7.68 0.25 -16.96
C VAL A 38 6.44 -0.03 -17.80
N LEU A 39 5.23 0.26 -17.33
CA LEU A 39 3.97 0.00 -18.03
C LEU A 39 3.98 0.53 -19.48
N PRO A 40 4.41 1.77 -19.78
CA PRO A 40 4.49 2.25 -21.18
C PRO A 40 5.46 1.44 -22.05
N ALA A 41 6.61 1.05 -21.50
CA ALA A 41 7.60 0.25 -22.22
C ALA A 41 7.09 -1.18 -22.49
N VAL A 42 6.43 -1.81 -21.52
CA VAL A 42 5.81 -3.13 -21.64
C VAL A 42 4.65 -3.08 -22.66
N GLN A 43 3.84 -2.03 -22.63
CA GLN A 43 2.76 -1.82 -23.59
C GLN A 43 3.29 -1.74 -25.03
N ALA A 44 4.35 -0.95 -25.24
CA ALA A 44 4.95 -0.77 -26.56
C ALA A 44 5.61 -2.08 -27.09
N GLU A 45 6.30 -2.81 -26.21
CA GLU A 45 7.04 -4.01 -26.63
C GLU A 45 6.12 -5.19 -26.94
N PHE A 46 5.07 -5.41 -26.13
CA PHE A 46 4.12 -6.52 -26.36
C PHE A 46 2.96 -6.14 -27.27
N GLY A 47 2.85 -4.87 -27.73
CA GLY A 47 1.82 -4.43 -28.66
C GLY A 47 0.41 -4.57 -28.11
N VAL A 48 0.20 -4.39 -26.80
CA VAL A 48 -1.09 -4.61 -26.15
C VAL A 48 -1.79 -3.30 -25.80
N ALA A 49 -3.11 -3.34 -25.62
CA ALA A 49 -3.90 -2.20 -25.16
C ALA A 49 -3.55 -1.84 -23.70
N ARG A 50 -3.94 -0.64 -23.25
CA ARG A 50 -3.59 -0.12 -21.91
C ARG A 50 -4.12 -1.00 -20.78
N GLY A 51 -5.35 -1.52 -20.91
CA GLY A 51 -5.94 -2.47 -19.98
C GLY A 51 -5.13 -3.77 -19.90
N GLY A 52 -4.66 -4.29 -21.06
CA GLY A 52 -3.77 -5.44 -21.12
C GLY A 52 -2.43 -5.20 -20.42
N ALA A 53 -1.82 -4.03 -20.66
CA ALA A 53 -0.57 -3.63 -20.01
C ALA A 53 -0.71 -3.43 -18.49
N SER A 54 -1.92 -3.22 -17.97
CA SER A 54 -2.20 -3.06 -16.54
C SER A 54 -2.40 -4.39 -15.80
N ILE A 55 -2.63 -5.51 -16.51
CA ILE A 55 -2.82 -6.84 -15.89
C ILE A 55 -1.64 -7.27 -15.02
N PRO A 56 -0.37 -7.05 -15.41
CA PRO A 56 0.77 -7.36 -14.54
C PRO A 56 0.70 -6.67 -13.17
N TYR A 57 0.27 -5.40 -13.10
CA TYR A 57 0.02 -4.71 -11.84
C TYR A 57 -1.08 -5.39 -11.02
N THR A 58 -2.20 -5.71 -11.66
CA THR A 58 -3.31 -6.45 -11.03
C THR A 58 -2.83 -7.78 -10.45
N ALA A 59 -2.06 -8.54 -11.23
CA ALA A 59 -1.47 -9.81 -10.79
C ALA A 59 -0.52 -9.62 -9.61
N THR A 60 0.31 -8.57 -9.63
CA THR A 60 1.20 -8.22 -8.51
C THR A 60 0.41 -7.91 -7.23
N MET A 61 -0.66 -7.12 -7.33
CA MET A 61 -1.50 -6.78 -6.17
C MET A 61 -2.24 -7.99 -5.62
N MET A 62 -2.82 -8.83 -6.46
CA MET A 62 -3.47 -10.06 -6.04
C MET A 62 -2.47 -11.06 -5.43
N GLY A 63 -1.29 -11.18 -6.04
CA GLY A 63 -0.17 -11.94 -5.48
C GLY A 63 0.24 -11.40 -4.10
N PHE A 64 0.42 -10.11 -3.97
CA PHE A 64 0.75 -9.44 -2.70
C PHE A 64 -0.31 -9.72 -1.61
N ALA A 65 -1.60 -9.63 -1.94
CA ALA A 65 -2.68 -9.92 -0.99
C ALA A 65 -2.61 -11.36 -0.48
N ALA A 66 -2.58 -12.34 -1.38
CA ALA A 66 -2.52 -13.76 -1.02
C ALA A 66 -1.18 -14.12 -0.34
N GLY A 67 -0.08 -13.58 -0.88
CA GLY A 67 1.27 -13.78 -0.35
C GLY A 67 1.45 -13.22 1.07
N SER A 68 0.82 -12.10 1.40
CA SER A 68 0.89 -11.51 2.75
C SER A 68 0.34 -12.46 3.82
N VAL A 69 -0.72 -13.20 3.51
CA VAL A 69 -1.27 -14.23 4.41
C VAL A 69 -0.30 -15.42 4.53
N PHE A 70 0.25 -15.88 3.41
CA PHE A 70 1.21 -16.98 3.39
C PHE A 70 2.50 -16.63 4.13
N MET A 71 3.10 -15.49 3.85
CA MET A 71 4.33 -15.00 4.48
C MET A 71 4.11 -14.67 5.96
N GLY A 72 2.91 -14.22 6.35
CA GLY A 72 2.54 -14.06 7.75
C GLY A 72 2.59 -15.38 8.51
N LYS A 73 1.94 -16.44 8.00
CA LYS A 73 1.99 -17.79 8.61
C LYS A 73 3.42 -18.35 8.66
N LEU A 74 4.22 -18.05 7.64
CA LEU A 74 5.62 -18.47 7.62
C LEU A 74 6.43 -17.74 8.70
N ALA A 75 6.18 -16.43 8.88
CA ALA A 75 6.79 -15.63 9.94
C ALA A 75 6.39 -16.11 11.35
N ASP A 76 5.12 -16.48 11.54
CA ASP A 76 4.62 -17.02 12.80
C ASP A 76 5.31 -18.34 13.18
N ARG A 77 5.61 -19.18 12.18
CA ARG A 77 6.21 -20.50 12.41
C ARG A 77 7.72 -20.47 12.52
N PHE A 78 8.41 -19.67 11.71
CA PHE A 78 9.87 -19.70 11.57
C PHE A 78 10.56 -18.37 11.94
N GLY A 79 9.80 -17.38 12.39
CA GLY A 79 10.30 -16.03 12.63
C GLY A 79 10.39 -15.21 11.32
N VAL A 80 10.56 -13.89 11.48
CA VAL A 80 10.53 -12.92 10.37
C VAL A 80 11.68 -13.08 9.36
N VAL A 81 12.81 -13.64 9.78
CA VAL A 81 14.02 -13.77 8.95
C VAL A 81 13.79 -14.69 7.76
N VAL A 82 13.14 -15.85 7.97
CA VAL A 82 12.91 -16.84 6.90
C VAL A 82 12.07 -16.27 5.75
N PRO A 83 10.89 -15.68 5.99
CA PRO A 83 10.14 -15.05 4.89
C PRO A 83 10.90 -13.90 4.21
N ILE A 84 11.72 -13.10 4.92
CA ILE A 84 12.50 -12.02 4.28
C ILE A 84 13.57 -12.61 3.35
N LEU A 85 14.28 -13.66 3.77
CA LEU A 85 15.25 -14.34 2.92
C LEU A 85 14.59 -14.93 1.68
N LEU A 86 13.46 -15.63 1.87
CA LEU A 86 12.67 -16.16 0.76
C LEU A 86 12.19 -15.03 -0.17
N GLY A 87 11.67 -13.93 0.40
CA GLY A 87 11.21 -12.78 -0.36
C GLY A 87 12.30 -12.12 -1.19
N GLY A 88 13.50 -11.93 -0.61
CA GLY A 88 14.65 -11.37 -1.33
C GLY A 88 15.11 -12.24 -2.50
N VAL A 89 15.18 -13.57 -2.30
CA VAL A 89 15.50 -14.53 -3.40
C VAL A 89 14.40 -14.51 -4.46
N MET A 90 13.13 -14.55 -4.06
CA MET A 90 12.01 -14.58 -4.99
C MET A 90 11.81 -13.27 -5.75
N LEU A 91 12.15 -12.12 -5.16
CA LEU A 91 12.24 -10.85 -5.90
C LEU A 91 13.28 -10.95 -7.01
N CYS A 92 14.48 -11.46 -6.70
CA CYS A 92 15.50 -11.63 -7.72
C CYS A 92 15.04 -12.58 -8.84
N VAL A 93 14.54 -13.75 -8.50
CA VAL A 93 14.01 -14.74 -9.47
C VAL A 93 12.86 -14.15 -10.29
N GLY A 94 11.93 -13.45 -9.63
CA GLY A 94 10.79 -12.80 -10.29
C GLY A 94 11.22 -11.71 -11.26
N TYR A 95 12.13 -10.83 -10.87
CA TYR A 95 12.64 -9.76 -11.73
C TYR A 95 13.47 -10.29 -12.90
N VAL A 96 14.37 -11.25 -12.67
CA VAL A 96 15.15 -11.87 -13.74
C VAL A 96 14.23 -12.63 -14.69
N GLY A 97 13.28 -13.42 -14.18
CA GLY A 97 12.30 -14.12 -14.99
C GLY A 97 11.40 -13.18 -15.81
N ALA A 98 10.95 -12.09 -15.21
CA ALA A 98 10.18 -11.04 -15.89
C ALA A 98 11.01 -10.37 -17.00
N SER A 99 12.29 -10.08 -16.76
CA SER A 99 13.18 -9.46 -17.74
C SER A 99 13.47 -10.37 -18.95
N LEU A 100 13.45 -11.69 -18.75
CA LEU A 100 13.68 -12.69 -19.80
C LEU A 100 12.38 -13.13 -20.49
N SER A 101 11.21 -12.63 -20.06
CA SER A 101 9.93 -13.02 -20.62
C SER A 101 9.81 -12.59 -22.09
N THR A 102 9.35 -13.54 -22.94
CA THR A 102 9.11 -13.33 -24.37
C THR A 102 7.63 -13.09 -24.68
N SER A 103 6.76 -13.24 -23.70
CA SER A 103 5.31 -13.01 -23.82
C SER A 103 4.77 -12.26 -22.62
N LEU A 104 3.68 -11.50 -22.82
CA LEU A 104 2.99 -10.81 -21.74
C LEU A 104 2.53 -11.77 -20.64
N TRP A 105 2.05 -12.98 -20.99
CA TRP A 105 1.59 -13.97 -20.02
C TRP A 105 2.70 -14.46 -19.10
N LEU A 106 3.88 -14.71 -19.64
CA LEU A 106 5.03 -15.09 -18.84
C LEU A 106 5.47 -13.95 -17.92
N PHE A 107 5.45 -12.72 -18.42
CA PHE A 107 5.70 -11.53 -17.63
C PHE A 107 4.68 -11.39 -16.47
N ILE A 108 3.38 -11.60 -16.73
CA ILE A 108 2.32 -11.59 -15.71
C ILE A 108 2.57 -12.65 -14.63
N VAL A 109 2.98 -13.85 -15.00
CA VAL A 109 3.26 -14.94 -14.04
C VAL A 109 4.42 -14.56 -13.11
N PHE A 110 5.53 -14.04 -13.65
CA PHE A 110 6.66 -13.61 -12.83
C PHE A 110 6.31 -12.40 -11.95
N GLN A 111 5.51 -11.46 -12.47
CA GLN A 111 5.00 -10.33 -11.69
C GLN A 111 4.08 -10.78 -10.56
N GLY A 112 3.11 -11.64 -10.85
CA GLY A 112 2.12 -12.07 -9.85
C GLY A 112 2.69 -13.03 -8.81
N ILE A 113 3.39 -14.08 -9.24
CA ILE A 113 3.89 -15.15 -8.36
C ILE A 113 5.27 -14.80 -7.80
N GLY A 114 6.23 -14.47 -8.65
CA GLY A 114 7.61 -14.20 -8.24
C GLY A 114 7.70 -12.93 -7.41
N ILE A 115 7.27 -11.82 -7.98
CA ILE A 115 7.40 -10.50 -7.35
C ILE A 115 6.27 -10.25 -6.35
N GLY A 116 5.00 -10.48 -6.72
CA GLY A 116 3.85 -10.19 -5.88
C GLY A 116 3.71 -11.16 -4.70
N PHE A 117 3.48 -12.46 -5.00
CA PHE A 117 3.12 -13.46 -4.00
C PHE A 117 4.29 -13.86 -3.09
N LEU A 118 5.45 -14.17 -3.65
CA LEU A 118 6.60 -14.63 -2.88
C LEU A 118 7.60 -13.52 -2.56
N GLY A 119 7.65 -12.46 -3.35
CA GLY A 119 8.64 -11.40 -3.23
C GLY A 119 8.23 -10.29 -2.26
N CYS A 120 7.46 -9.32 -2.74
CA CYS A 120 7.16 -8.11 -1.96
C CYS A 120 6.10 -8.30 -0.86
N SER A 121 5.39 -9.42 -0.81
CA SER A 121 4.38 -9.69 0.23
C SER A 121 4.93 -9.74 1.65
N VAL A 122 6.22 -10.00 1.81
CA VAL A 122 6.90 -10.03 3.12
C VAL A 122 7.10 -8.66 3.73
N VAL A 123 7.15 -7.60 2.91
CA VAL A 123 7.61 -6.27 3.35
C VAL A 123 6.59 -5.47 4.14
N PHE A 124 5.35 -5.93 4.27
CA PHE A 124 4.31 -5.20 5.00
C PHE A 124 3.83 -5.97 6.24
N GLY A 125 2.99 -6.99 6.08
CA GLY A 125 2.37 -7.72 7.19
C GLY A 125 3.37 -8.30 8.20
N PRO A 126 4.30 -9.16 7.75
CA PRO A 126 5.29 -9.79 8.63
C PRO A 126 6.20 -8.81 9.36
N LEU A 127 6.69 -7.76 8.66
CA LEU A 127 7.56 -6.75 9.28
C LEU A 127 6.84 -5.90 10.31
N VAL A 128 5.61 -5.46 10.00
CA VAL A 128 4.78 -4.68 10.93
C VAL A 128 4.43 -5.50 12.17
N ALA A 129 4.10 -6.77 12.00
CA ALA A 129 3.83 -7.68 13.11
C ALA A 129 5.07 -7.85 13.99
N ASP A 130 6.22 -8.12 13.39
CA ASP A 130 7.49 -8.28 14.11
C ASP A 130 7.85 -7.02 14.92
N VAL A 131 7.86 -5.85 14.28
CA VAL A 131 8.14 -4.56 14.95
C VAL A 131 7.20 -4.33 16.14
N SER A 132 5.92 -4.70 16.00
CA SER A 132 4.94 -4.51 17.06
C SER A 132 5.25 -5.24 18.36
N HIS A 133 6.09 -6.28 18.34
CA HIS A 133 6.50 -7.05 19.49
C HIS A 133 7.66 -6.42 20.28
N TRP A 134 8.37 -5.45 19.68
CA TRP A 134 9.52 -4.80 20.27
C TRP A 134 9.20 -3.45 20.95
N PHE A 135 7.95 -2.98 20.81
CA PHE A 135 7.50 -1.70 21.35
C PHE A 135 6.22 -1.85 22.17
N ASP A 136 6.11 -1.10 23.27
CA ASP A 136 4.94 -1.03 24.13
C ASP A 136 4.33 0.37 24.14
N ARG A 137 5.02 1.33 24.74
CA ARG A 137 4.55 2.70 24.90
C ARG A 137 4.47 3.43 23.54
N ARG A 138 5.40 3.11 22.63
CA ARG A 138 5.53 3.74 21.31
C ARG A 138 5.15 2.79 20.18
N ARG A 139 4.35 1.75 20.46
CA ARG A 139 3.99 0.72 19.49
C ARG A 139 3.29 1.28 18.25
N GLY A 140 2.32 2.19 18.43
CA GLY A 140 1.60 2.82 17.31
C GLY A 140 2.54 3.60 16.40
N MET A 141 3.46 4.39 16.98
CA MET A 141 4.46 5.14 16.23
C MET A 141 5.41 4.21 15.47
N ALA A 142 5.95 3.17 16.12
CA ALA A 142 6.86 2.22 15.48
C ALA A 142 6.20 1.47 14.32
N VAL A 143 4.96 1.01 14.51
CA VAL A 143 4.15 0.39 13.45
C VAL A 143 3.90 1.35 12.29
N SER A 144 3.57 2.61 12.56
CA SER A 144 3.33 3.63 11.52
C SER A 144 4.60 3.93 10.73
N ILE A 145 5.75 4.03 11.39
CA ILE A 145 7.04 4.23 10.74
C ILE A 145 7.35 3.03 9.83
N CYS A 146 7.25 1.81 10.33
CA CYS A 146 7.49 0.60 9.54
C CYS A 146 6.56 0.52 8.32
N ALA A 147 5.27 0.76 8.53
CA ALA A 147 4.25 0.75 7.48
C ALA A 147 4.45 1.85 6.42
N SER A 148 5.16 2.94 6.75
CA SER A 148 5.50 3.99 5.80
C SER A 148 6.53 3.54 4.76
N GLY A 149 7.22 2.40 4.97
CA GLY A 149 8.20 1.85 4.03
C GLY A 149 7.64 1.61 2.63
N ASN A 150 6.36 1.22 2.51
CA ASN A 150 5.70 1.08 1.21
C ASN A 150 5.60 2.41 0.45
N TYR A 151 5.23 3.51 1.12
CA TYR A 151 5.19 4.84 0.51
C TYR A 151 6.59 5.38 0.21
N LEU A 152 7.56 5.14 1.10
CA LEU A 152 8.97 5.47 0.86
C LEU A 152 9.52 4.72 -0.35
N SER A 153 9.16 3.44 -0.52
CA SER A 153 9.50 2.67 -1.71
C SER A 153 8.98 3.36 -2.97
N GLY A 154 7.70 3.75 -2.98
CA GLY A 154 7.09 4.45 -4.10
C GLY A 154 7.59 5.89 -4.28
N THR A 155 8.22 6.49 -3.28
CA THR A 155 8.89 7.79 -3.39
C THR A 155 10.26 7.68 -4.04
N VAL A 156 11.03 6.66 -3.66
CA VAL A 156 12.45 6.51 -4.04
C VAL A 156 12.61 5.80 -5.38
N TRP A 157 11.89 4.70 -5.59
CA TRP A 157 12.13 3.83 -6.74
C TRP A 157 11.66 4.38 -8.09
N PRO A 158 10.50 5.04 -8.26
CA PRO A 158 10.04 5.46 -9.59
C PRO A 158 11.02 6.33 -10.36
N PRO A 159 11.62 7.39 -9.79
CA PRO A 159 12.62 8.18 -10.49
C PRO A 159 13.90 7.38 -10.82
N ILE A 160 14.35 6.51 -9.90
CA ILE A 160 15.53 5.66 -10.12
C ILE A 160 15.27 4.68 -11.27
N ILE A 161 14.11 3.99 -11.25
CA ILE A 161 13.73 3.03 -12.28
C ILE A 161 13.63 3.73 -13.64
N GLN A 162 12.99 4.89 -13.70
CA GLN A 162 12.82 5.62 -14.95
C GLN A 162 14.16 6.02 -15.56
N ASN A 163 15.09 6.57 -14.77
CA ASN A 163 16.42 6.89 -15.22
C ASN A 163 17.20 5.67 -15.74
N LEU A 164 17.06 4.53 -15.05
CA LEU A 164 17.68 3.28 -15.49
C LEU A 164 17.02 2.75 -16.78
N VAL A 165 15.70 2.84 -16.91
CA VAL A 165 14.97 2.42 -18.12
C VAL A 165 15.41 3.24 -19.32
N GLU A 166 15.63 4.53 -19.17
CA GLU A 166 16.15 5.42 -20.23
C GLU A 166 17.59 5.08 -20.59
N ALA A 167 18.43 4.72 -19.61
CA ALA A 167 19.84 4.46 -19.82
C ALA A 167 20.13 3.06 -20.40
N ILE A 168 19.49 2.01 -19.89
CA ILE A 168 19.81 0.61 -20.18
C ILE A 168 18.60 -0.25 -20.62
N GLY A 169 17.44 0.36 -20.76
CA GLY A 169 16.18 -0.33 -21.09
C GLY A 169 15.56 -1.07 -19.90
N TRP A 170 14.25 -1.33 -19.97
CA TRP A 170 13.49 -1.88 -18.85
C TRP A 170 13.92 -3.31 -18.46
N ARG A 171 14.36 -4.14 -19.40
CA ARG A 171 14.79 -5.53 -19.12
C ARG A 171 16.04 -5.57 -18.24
N HIS A 172 17.08 -4.83 -18.60
CA HIS A 172 18.31 -4.73 -17.81
C HIS A 172 18.05 -4.02 -16.46
N THR A 173 17.17 -3.03 -16.44
CA THR A 173 16.71 -2.39 -15.20
C THR A 173 16.08 -3.41 -14.24
N TYR A 174 15.23 -4.30 -14.73
CA TYR A 174 14.63 -5.36 -13.93
C TYR A 174 15.67 -6.33 -13.37
N MET A 175 16.65 -6.77 -14.19
CA MET A 175 17.77 -7.59 -13.71
C MET A 175 18.54 -6.88 -12.58
N ALA A 176 18.86 -5.60 -12.79
CA ALA A 176 19.58 -4.80 -11.80
C ALA A 176 18.79 -4.67 -10.47
N ILE A 177 17.48 -4.40 -10.53
CA ILE A 177 16.62 -4.35 -9.35
C ILE A 177 16.61 -5.70 -8.62
N GLY A 178 16.47 -6.81 -9.34
CA GLY A 178 16.49 -8.16 -8.75
C GLY A 178 17.79 -8.43 -7.98
N VAL A 179 18.94 -8.09 -8.57
CA VAL A 179 20.25 -8.25 -7.93
C VAL A 179 20.38 -7.32 -6.71
N VAL A 180 19.96 -6.07 -6.81
CA VAL A 180 19.99 -5.12 -5.68
C VAL A 180 19.14 -5.63 -4.54
N CYS A 181 17.91 -6.11 -4.80
CA CYS A 181 17.06 -6.70 -3.76
C CYS A 181 17.74 -7.89 -3.06
N LEU A 182 18.34 -8.80 -3.85
CA LEU A 182 19.02 -9.98 -3.30
C LEU A 182 20.20 -9.57 -2.40
N VAL A 183 21.11 -8.74 -2.93
CA VAL A 183 22.35 -8.34 -2.24
C VAL A 183 22.08 -7.51 -0.99
N THR A 184 20.99 -6.72 -0.97
CA THR A 184 20.68 -5.85 0.16
C THR A 184 19.77 -6.51 1.18
N MET A 185 18.71 -7.21 0.76
CA MET A 185 17.74 -7.78 1.69
C MET A 185 18.29 -8.98 2.46
N LEU A 186 19.15 -9.80 1.86
CA LEU A 186 19.72 -10.96 2.55
C LEU A 186 20.56 -10.56 3.79
N PRO A 187 21.57 -9.69 3.69
CA PRO A 187 22.32 -9.28 4.88
C PRO A 187 21.46 -8.52 5.89
N LEU A 188 20.53 -7.66 5.44
CA LEU A 188 19.61 -6.96 6.35
C LEU A 188 18.72 -7.94 7.12
N ALA A 189 18.23 -9.02 6.47
CA ALA A 189 17.46 -10.06 7.13
C ALA A 189 18.27 -10.75 8.26
N LEU A 190 19.55 -10.97 8.04
CA LEU A 190 20.42 -11.59 9.03
C LEU A 190 20.61 -10.74 10.30
N LEU A 191 20.50 -9.41 10.20
CA LEU A 191 20.52 -8.51 11.36
C LEU A 191 19.26 -8.62 12.22
N LEU A 192 18.17 -9.19 11.68
CA LEU A 192 16.91 -9.41 12.39
C LEU A 192 16.82 -10.80 13.10
N ARG A 193 17.91 -11.54 13.20
CA ARG A 193 17.92 -12.92 13.77
C ARG A 193 17.54 -13.02 15.24
N ARG A 194 17.66 -11.95 16.01
CA ARG A 194 17.33 -11.99 17.43
C ARG A 194 15.84 -12.26 17.61
N PRO A 195 15.43 -13.30 18.37
CA PRO A 195 14.03 -13.62 18.59
C PRO A 195 13.30 -12.48 19.30
N SER A 196 12.01 -12.34 19.01
CA SER A 196 11.15 -11.34 19.64
C SER A 196 11.07 -11.58 21.17
N PRO A 197 11.14 -10.53 22.02
CA PRO A 197 10.99 -10.65 23.47
C PRO A 197 9.60 -11.13 23.89
N ARG A 198 8.58 -10.96 23.04
CA ARG A 198 7.24 -11.52 23.23
C ARG A 198 7.08 -12.72 22.31
N GLY A 199 6.81 -13.89 22.90
CA GLY A 199 6.53 -15.11 22.12
C GLY A 199 5.43 -14.86 21.07
N HIS A 200 5.50 -15.58 19.96
CA HIS A 200 4.52 -15.55 18.87
C HIS A 200 3.13 -15.88 19.43
N GLY A 201 2.22 -14.91 19.47
CA GLY A 201 0.84 -15.13 19.90
C GLY A 201 0.22 -14.09 20.84
N ALA A 202 0.98 -13.18 21.43
CA ALA A 202 0.44 -12.17 22.33
C ALA A 202 -0.05 -10.93 21.58
N SER A 203 -1.18 -11.01 20.91
CA SER A 203 -1.92 -9.84 20.45
C SER A 203 -2.72 -9.25 21.62
N THR A 204 -2.04 -8.52 22.52
CA THR A 204 -2.75 -7.68 23.48
C THR A 204 -3.17 -6.38 22.79
N GLY A 205 -4.25 -6.45 22.03
CA GLY A 205 -4.96 -5.24 21.59
C GLY A 205 -5.67 -4.64 22.79
N ALA A 206 -5.23 -3.51 23.28
CA ALA A 206 -6.07 -2.64 24.09
C ALA A 206 -7.22 -2.14 23.19
N GLY A 207 -8.31 -2.89 23.12
CA GLY A 207 -9.56 -2.45 22.52
C GLY A 207 -10.18 -1.40 23.42
N GLY A 208 -10.04 -0.13 23.07
CA GLY A 208 -10.85 0.92 23.67
C GLY A 208 -12.30 0.77 23.17
N THR A 209 -13.20 0.46 24.07
CA THR A 209 -14.64 0.41 23.80
C THR A 209 -15.20 1.84 23.65
N LEU A 210 -15.06 2.43 22.47
CA LEU A 210 -15.98 3.48 22.04
C LEU A 210 -17.33 2.80 21.76
N GLY A 211 -18.43 3.38 22.25
CA GLY A 211 -19.75 2.78 22.28
C GLY A 211 -20.14 2.03 20.98
N LYS A 212 -20.79 0.88 21.13
CA LYS A 212 -21.25 0.04 20.03
C LYS A 212 -22.14 0.86 19.08
N LEU A 213 -21.83 0.85 17.79
CA LEU A 213 -22.73 1.36 16.76
C LEU A 213 -24.04 0.53 16.79
N PRO A 214 -25.20 1.12 16.48
CA PRO A 214 -26.51 0.42 16.50
C PRO A 214 -26.70 -0.49 15.28
N ILE A 215 -25.63 -1.17 14.84
CA ILE A 215 -25.60 -2.09 13.69
C ILE A 215 -24.89 -3.38 14.07
N SER A 216 -25.20 -4.47 13.36
CA SER A 216 -24.51 -5.73 13.58
C SER A 216 -23.03 -5.68 13.19
N ALA A 217 -22.21 -6.48 13.86
CA ALA A 217 -20.80 -6.60 13.53
C ALA A 217 -20.57 -7.04 12.06
N GLY A 218 -21.44 -7.91 11.54
CA GLY A 218 -21.41 -8.33 10.13
C GLY A 218 -21.72 -7.19 9.17
N THR A 219 -22.74 -6.38 9.45
CA THR A 219 -23.08 -5.20 8.62
C THR A 219 -21.94 -4.21 8.59
N LEU A 220 -21.35 -3.87 9.74
CA LEU A 220 -20.19 -2.97 9.80
C LEU A 220 -19.01 -3.52 8.98
N GLN A 221 -18.70 -4.81 9.16
CA GLN A 221 -17.63 -5.46 8.41
C GLN A 221 -17.86 -5.38 6.90
N THR A 222 -19.06 -5.69 6.42
CA THR A 222 -19.40 -5.63 4.99
C THR A 222 -19.30 -4.20 4.45
N MET A 223 -19.79 -3.20 5.19
CA MET A 223 -19.70 -1.81 4.79
C MET A 223 -18.24 -1.33 4.70
N LEU A 224 -17.39 -1.73 5.64
CA LEU A 224 -15.96 -1.40 5.59
C LEU A 224 -15.23 -2.12 4.44
N ILE A 225 -15.61 -3.34 4.09
CA ILE A 225 -15.09 -4.06 2.92
C ILE A 225 -15.46 -3.30 1.63
N ILE A 226 -16.73 -2.93 1.46
CA ILE A 226 -17.19 -2.17 0.29
C ILE A 226 -16.48 -0.81 0.23
N ALA A 227 -16.41 -0.09 1.36
CA ALA A 227 -15.71 1.18 1.45
C ALA A 227 -14.22 1.06 1.08
N GLY A 228 -13.55 0.01 1.55
CA GLY A 228 -12.15 -0.28 1.23
C GLY A 228 -11.93 -0.54 -0.26
N ILE A 229 -12.78 -1.36 -0.90
CA ILE A 229 -12.73 -1.62 -2.34
C ILE A 229 -12.93 -0.32 -3.12
N THR A 230 -14.01 0.41 -2.84
CA THR A 230 -14.41 1.59 -3.63
C THR A 230 -13.43 2.75 -3.49
N CYS A 231 -12.90 2.98 -2.28
CA CYS A 231 -11.87 3.95 -2.04
C CYS A 231 -10.58 3.65 -2.82
N CYS A 232 -10.10 2.40 -2.72
CA CYS A 232 -8.83 2.01 -3.32
C CYS A 232 -8.93 1.82 -4.83
N LEU A 233 -10.10 1.50 -5.35
CA LEU A 233 -10.38 1.52 -6.79
C LEU A 233 -10.20 2.94 -7.36
N ALA A 234 -10.71 3.96 -6.66
CA ALA A 234 -10.52 5.36 -7.01
C ALA A 234 -9.05 5.81 -6.87
N MET A 235 -8.37 5.33 -5.82
CA MET A 235 -6.97 5.65 -5.53
C MET A 235 -6.00 5.09 -6.58
N ALA A 236 -6.33 3.93 -7.15
CA ALA A 236 -5.48 3.25 -8.12
C ALA A 236 -5.31 4.04 -9.43
N MET A 237 -6.32 4.79 -9.85
CA MET A 237 -6.27 5.51 -11.13
C MET A 237 -5.03 6.43 -11.22
N PRO A 238 -4.84 7.46 -10.38
CA PRO A 238 -3.66 8.30 -10.49
C PRO A 238 -2.37 7.56 -10.14
N GLN A 239 -2.38 6.62 -9.17
CA GLN A 239 -1.16 5.92 -8.78
C GLN A 239 -0.60 4.99 -9.86
N VAL A 240 -1.46 4.35 -10.64
CA VAL A 240 -1.04 3.37 -11.66
C VAL A 240 -0.82 4.04 -13.02
N HIS A 241 -1.62 5.06 -13.33
CA HIS A 241 -1.64 5.61 -14.69
C HIS A 241 -0.98 6.97 -14.84
N ILE A 242 -0.51 7.65 -13.76
CA ILE A 242 0.09 8.98 -13.86
C ILE A 242 1.32 8.99 -14.78
N VAL A 243 2.12 7.92 -14.78
CA VAL A 243 3.31 7.80 -15.64
C VAL A 243 2.91 7.75 -17.11
N ALA A 244 1.94 6.90 -17.43
CA ALA A 244 1.41 6.78 -18.79
C ALA A 244 0.65 8.04 -19.22
N TYR A 245 -0.14 8.63 -18.32
CA TYR A 245 -0.89 9.86 -18.56
C TYR A 245 0.02 11.04 -18.90
N CYS A 246 1.13 11.23 -18.19
CA CYS A 246 2.11 12.24 -18.53
C CYS A 246 2.77 11.98 -19.89
N GLY A 247 2.99 10.72 -20.24
CA GLY A 247 3.49 10.34 -21.58
C GLY A 247 2.49 10.73 -22.68
N ASP A 248 1.21 10.43 -22.49
CA ASP A 248 0.14 10.73 -23.46
C ASP A 248 -0.10 12.24 -23.62
N LEU A 249 0.11 13.03 -22.55
CA LEU A 249 0.05 14.50 -22.61
C LEU A 249 1.31 15.15 -23.24
N GLY A 250 2.31 14.34 -23.60
CA GLY A 250 3.55 14.83 -24.21
C GLY A 250 4.59 15.38 -23.21
N TYR A 251 4.36 15.28 -21.90
CA TYR A 251 5.32 15.71 -20.87
C TYR A 251 6.46 14.70 -20.65
N GLY A 252 6.28 13.48 -21.14
CA GLY A 252 7.21 12.37 -20.99
C GLY A 252 6.99 11.55 -19.70
N VAL A 253 7.36 10.28 -19.79
CA VAL A 253 7.17 9.29 -18.70
C VAL A 253 8.02 9.63 -17.45
N ALA A 254 9.16 10.31 -17.62
CA ALA A 254 10.02 10.74 -16.51
C ALA A 254 9.27 11.69 -15.56
N ARG A 255 8.53 12.66 -16.10
CA ARG A 255 7.73 13.59 -15.29
C ARG A 255 6.62 12.87 -14.55
N GLY A 256 6.02 11.84 -15.16
CA GLY A 256 5.04 10.99 -14.48
C GLY A 256 5.64 10.20 -13.33
N ALA A 257 6.87 9.68 -13.47
CA ALA A 257 7.58 8.99 -12.38
C ALA A 257 7.92 9.94 -11.21
N GLU A 258 8.33 11.19 -11.52
CA GLU A 258 8.54 12.23 -10.51
C GLU A 258 7.22 12.58 -9.77
N MET A 259 6.10 12.71 -10.48
CA MET A 259 4.79 12.98 -9.88
C MET A 259 4.33 11.82 -8.99
N LEU A 260 4.54 10.57 -9.40
CA LEU A 260 4.26 9.41 -8.58
C LEU A 260 5.08 9.42 -7.29
N ALA A 261 6.38 9.72 -7.40
CA ALA A 261 7.27 9.84 -6.26
C ALA A 261 6.83 10.96 -5.29
N LEU A 262 6.47 12.13 -5.83
CA LEU A 262 5.95 13.26 -5.04
C LEU A 262 4.64 12.89 -4.34
N MET A 263 3.70 12.27 -5.05
CA MET A 263 2.42 11.80 -4.52
C MET A 263 2.62 10.87 -3.32
N LEU A 264 3.50 9.88 -3.45
CA LEU A 264 3.74 8.89 -2.41
C LEU A 264 4.58 9.47 -1.26
N GLY A 265 5.51 10.39 -1.55
CA GLY A 265 6.24 11.15 -0.54
C GLY A 265 5.31 12.01 0.34
N CYS A 266 4.39 12.74 -0.28
CA CYS A 266 3.32 13.46 0.43
C CYS A 266 2.40 12.50 1.20
N GLY A 267 2.20 11.28 0.69
CA GLY A 267 1.47 10.20 1.36
C GLY A 267 2.12 9.75 2.66
N VAL A 268 3.47 9.76 2.78
CA VAL A 268 4.16 9.50 4.06
C VAL A 268 3.76 10.55 5.10
N ILE A 269 3.81 11.84 4.72
CA ILE A 269 3.44 12.95 5.61
C ILE A 269 1.97 12.81 6.04
N SER A 270 1.09 12.57 5.09
CA SER A 270 -0.34 12.35 5.34
C SER A 270 -0.59 11.19 6.30
N ARG A 271 0.10 10.07 6.13
CA ARG A 271 -0.04 8.89 6.99
C ARG A 271 0.30 9.19 8.45
N LEU A 272 1.40 9.90 8.69
CA LEU A 272 1.81 10.29 10.03
C LEU A 272 0.84 11.31 10.65
N ALA A 273 0.46 12.34 9.88
CA ALA A 273 -0.50 13.36 10.33
C ALA A 273 -1.89 12.76 10.63
N SER A 274 -2.35 11.84 9.80
CA SER A 274 -3.66 11.18 9.96
C SER A 274 -3.73 10.31 11.20
N GLY A 275 -2.63 9.68 11.63
CA GLY A 275 -2.57 8.98 12.91
C GLY A 275 -2.90 9.94 14.08
N TRP A 276 -2.23 11.09 14.11
CA TRP A 276 -2.46 12.11 15.13
C TRP A 276 -3.87 12.73 15.07
N ILE A 277 -4.41 12.95 13.87
CA ILE A 277 -5.79 13.40 13.66
C ILE A 277 -6.77 12.35 14.19
N CYS A 278 -6.54 11.08 13.85
CA CYS A 278 -7.39 9.96 14.25
C CYS A 278 -7.49 9.80 15.77
N ASP A 279 -6.40 10.01 16.49
CA ASP A 279 -6.39 9.97 17.96
C ASP A 279 -7.31 11.04 18.57
N ARG A 280 -7.55 12.15 17.86
CA ARG A 280 -8.39 13.27 18.33
C ARG A 280 -9.85 13.18 17.91
N ILE A 281 -10.10 12.81 16.64
CA ILE A 281 -11.47 12.86 16.08
C ILE A 281 -12.08 11.48 15.85
N GLY A 282 -11.28 10.40 16.02
CA GLY A 282 -11.68 9.00 15.82
C GLY A 282 -11.65 8.53 14.37
N GLY A 283 -11.67 7.18 14.17
CA GLY A 283 -11.46 6.55 12.86
C GLY A 283 -12.45 6.97 11.78
N VAL A 284 -13.75 7.01 12.07
CA VAL A 284 -14.79 7.34 11.06
C VAL A 284 -14.68 8.77 10.54
N ARG A 285 -14.38 9.75 11.41
CA ARG A 285 -14.22 11.15 10.97
C ARG A 285 -12.94 11.35 10.17
N THR A 286 -11.87 10.64 10.53
CA THR A 286 -10.60 10.66 9.78
C THR A 286 -10.77 10.03 8.41
N LEU A 287 -11.51 8.90 8.32
CA LEU A 287 -11.87 8.28 7.05
C LEU A 287 -12.65 9.24 6.17
N LEU A 288 -13.68 9.90 6.70
CA LEU A 288 -14.49 10.86 5.96
C LEU A 288 -13.66 12.02 5.45
N LEU A 289 -12.80 12.62 6.31
CA LEU A 289 -11.92 13.71 5.93
C LEU A 289 -10.99 13.32 4.78
N GLY A 290 -10.28 12.19 4.91
CA GLY A 290 -9.38 11.70 3.85
C GLY A 290 -10.13 11.41 2.56
N SER A 291 -11.28 10.73 2.64
CA SER A 291 -12.09 10.38 1.46
C SER A 291 -12.68 11.61 0.76
N ALA A 292 -13.12 12.61 1.50
CA ALA A 292 -13.61 13.86 0.91
C ALA A 292 -12.48 14.65 0.22
N LEU A 293 -11.30 14.73 0.85
CA LEU A 293 -10.12 15.35 0.25
C LEU A 293 -9.64 14.57 -0.99
N GLN A 294 -9.69 13.24 -0.96
CA GLN A 294 -9.38 12.41 -2.11
C GLN A 294 -10.36 12.67 -3.26
N CYS A 295 -11.66 12.79 -2.98
CA CYS A 295 -12.66 13.10 -4.00
C CYS A 295 -12.38 14.47 -4.64
N LEU A 296 -12.09 15.48 -3.84
CA LEU A 296 -11.78 16.83 -4.29
C LEU A 296 -10.52 16.85 -5.18
N THR A 297 -9.48 16.14 -4.77
CA THR A 297 -8.22 16.10 -5.54
C THR A 297 -8.36 15.30 -6.83
N LEU A 298 -9.15 14.23 -6.85
CA LEU A 298 -9.51 13.53 -8.10
C LEU A 298 -10.26 14.45 -9.07
N PHE A 299 -11.17 15.27 -8.55
CA PHE A 299 -11.87 16.26 -9.37
C PHE A 299 -10.91 17.27 -10.03
N PHE A 300 -9.84 17.67 -9.33
CA PHE A 300 -8.85 18.61 -9.89
C PHE A 300 -8.04 18.03 -11.07
N TYR A 301 -7.95 16.72 -11.23
CA TYR A 301 -7.33 16.13 -12.42
C TYR A 301 -8.17 16.33 -13.70
N LEU A 302 -9.46 16.73 -13.61
CA LEU A 302 -10.32 16.93 -14.78
C LEU A 302 -10.01 18.26 -15.52
N PRO A 303 -9.99 19.43 -14.83
CA PRO A 303 -9.74 20.72 -15.48
C PRO A 303 -8.25 21.10 -15.57
N PHE A 304 -7.37 20.42 -14.81
CA PHE A 304 -5.96 20.82 -14.65
C PHE A 304 -5.01 19.75 -15.20
N ASP A 305 -4.72 19.81 -16.48
CA ASP A 305 -3.83 18.90 -17.20
C ASP A 305 -2.44 19.51 -17.51
N GLY A 306 -2.20 20.77 -17.16
CA GLY A 306 -0.90 21.42 -17.31
C GLY A 306 0.17 20.82 -16.39
N LEU A 307 1.44 20.81 -16.85
CA LEU A 307 2.55 20.17 -16.15
C LEU A 307 2.64 20.59 -14.66
N MET A 308 2.66 21.90 -14.38
CA MET A 308 2.77 22.40 -13.01
C MET A 308 1.55 22.07 -12.16
N SER A 309 0.34 22.18 -12.75
CA SER A 309 -0.90 21.81 -12.04
C SER A 309 -0.93 20.32 -11.70
N LEU A 310 -0.45 19.44 -12.57
CA LEU A 310 -0.37 18.00 -12.28
C LEU A 310 0.57 17.69 -11.12
N TYR A 311 1.71 18.39 -10.99
CA TYR A 311 2.58 18.27 -9.81
C TYR A 311 1.84 18.67 -8.53
N VAL A 312 1.15 19.81 -8.54
CA VAL A 312 0.40 20.32 -7.39
C VAL A 312 -0.75 19.36 -7.02
N VAL A 313 -1.53 18.92 -8.01
CA VAL A 313 -2.66 17.99 -7.79
C VAL A 313 -2.15 16.65 -7.28
N SER A 314 -1.03 16.13 -7.82
CA SER A 314 -0.41 14.89 -7.33
C SER A 314 0.05 15.00 -5.89
N ALA A 315 0.66 16.13 -5.50
CA ALA A 315 1.04 16.38 -4.10
C ALA A 315 -0.18 16.44 -3.18
N LEU A 316 -1.22 17.18 -3.57
CA LEU A 316 -2.48 17.28 -2.81
C LEU A 316 -3.17 15.92 -2.68
N PHE A 317 -3.19 15.13 -3.76
CA PHE A 317 -3.73 13.77 -3.74
C PHE A 317 -2.95 12.88 -2.75
N GLY A 318 -1.63 12.98 -2.75
CA GLY A 318 -0.78 12.29 -1.78
C GLY A 318 -1.11 12.66 -0.33
N LEU A 319 -1.29 13.96 -0.06
CA LEU A 319 -1.69 14.45 1.27
C LEU A 319 -3.11 14.00 1.67
N ALA A 320 -4.00 13.76 0.73
CA ALA A 320 -5.36 13.31 1.01
C ALA A 320 -5.43 11.82 1.37
N GLN A 321 -4.68 10.96 0.68
CA GLN A 321 -4.90 9.51 0.69
C GLN A 321 -4.22 8.75 1.83
N GLY A 322 -3.11 9.27 2.39
CA GLY A 322 -2.22 8.49 3.27
C GLY A 322 -2.87 7.93 4.53
N GLY A 323 -3.89 8.62 5.05
CA GLY A 323 -4.61 8.25 6.27
C GLY A 323 -5.84 7.35 6.09
N ILE A 324 -6.31 7.15 4.86
CA ILE A 324 -7.59 6.47 4.62
C ILE A 324 -7.50 4.99 5.01
N VAL A 325 -6.53 4.27 4.48
CA VAL A 325 -6.40 2.82 4.72
C VAL A 325 -6.15 2.49 6.20
N PRO A 326 -5.27 3.18 6.95
CA PRO A 326 -5.15 2.98 8.39
C PRO A 326 -6.45 3.24 9.18
N SER A 327 -7.27 4.19 8.74
CA SER A 327 -8.54 4.52 9.41
C SER A 327 -9.50 3.33 9.44
N TYR A 328 -9.53 2.48 8.40
CA TYR A 328 -10.35 1.26 8.41
C TYR A 328 -9.94 0.31 9.54
N ALA A 329 -8.65 0.08 9.73
CA ALA A 329 -8.16 -0.78 10.80
C ALA A 329 -8.51 -0.22 12.19
N ILE A 330 -8.50 1.10 12.34
CA ILE A 330 -8.87 1.77 13.60
C ILE A 330 -10.37 1.63 13.84
N ILE A 331 -11.22 1.85 12.83
CA ILE A 331 -12.69 1.68 12.96
C ILE A 331 -13.04 0.26 13.39
N VAL A 332 -12.40 -0.76 12.80
CA VAL A 332 -12.59 -2.16 13.21
C VAL A 332 -12.27 -2.33 14.70
N ARG A 333 -11.14 -1.79 15.16
CA ARG A 333 -10.71 -1.91 16.57
C ARG A 333 -11.57 -1.09 17.54
N GLU A 334 -12.13 0.04 17.09
CA GLU A 334 -12.99 0.90 17.90
C GLU A 334 -14.37 0.28 18.15
N HIS A 335 -14.89 -0.51 17.19
CA HIS A 335 -16.31 -0.88 17.18
C HIS A 335 -16.58 -2.40 17.14
N LEU A 336 -15.58 -3.23 16.87
CA LEU A 336 -15.73 -4.69 16.79
C LEU A 336 -15.01 -5.40 17.95
N PRO A 337 -15.44 -6.65 18.30
CA PRO A 337 -14.83 -7.41 19.39
C PRO A 337 -13.32 -7.58 19.23
N ALA A 338 -12.58 -7.42 20.31
CA ALA A 338 -11.12 -7.49 20.32
C ALA A 338 -10.61 -8.89 19.92
N GLU A 339 -11.35 -9.94 20.25
CA GLU A 339 -11.02 -11.34 19.95
C GLU A 339 -10.94 -11.61 18.44
N GLU A 340 -11.78 -10.93 17.65
CA GLU A 340 -11.89 -11.11 16.22
C GLU A 340 -11.19 -9.97 15.42
N ALA A 341 -10.70 -8.95 16.12
CA ALA A 341 -10.19 -7.71 15.49
C ALA A 341 -9.08 -7.97 14.48
N GLY A 342 -8.17 -8.92 14.73
CA GLY A 342 -7.08 -9.28 13.83
C GLY A 342 -7.58 -9.79 12.48
N THR A 343 -8.48 -10.77 12.50
CA THR A 343 -9.07 -11.35 11.28
C THR A 343 -9.90 -10.31 10.52
N ARG A 344 -10.69 -9.52 11.24
CA ARG A 344 -11.57 -8.51 10.66
C ARG A 344 -10.79 -7.37 10.02
N VAL A 345 -9.72 -6.89 10.67
CA VAL A 345 -8.78 -5.91 10.08
C VAL A 345 -8.13 -6.48 8.83
N GLY A 346 -7.68 -7.75 8.90
CA GLY A 346 -7.06 -8.43 7.76
C GLY A 346 -7.99 -8.48 6.54
N LEU A 347 -9.27 -8.82 6.73
CA LEU A 347 -10.26 -8.87 5.65
C LEU A 347 -10.50 -7.49 5.02
N VAL A 348 -10.59 -6.42 5.84
CA VAL A 348 -10.78 -5.06 5.32
C VAL A 348 -9.52 -4.58 4.59
N LEU A 349 -8.33 -4.82 5.12
CA LEU A 349 -7.09 -4.46 4.43
C LEU A 349 -6.90 -5.25 3.13
N MET A 350 -7.26 -6.53 3.10
CA MET A 350 -7.26 -7.33 1.87
C MET A 350 -8.22 -6.74 0.82
N SER A 351 -9.41 -6.28 1.24
CA SER A 351 -10.36 -5.64 0.33
C SER A 351 -9.81 -4.36 -0.31
N THR A 352 -8.99 -3.58 0.41
CA THR A 352 -8.32 -2.40 -0.16
C THR A 352 -7.35 -2.78 -1.27
N ILE A 353 -6.62 -3.88 -1.12
CA ILE A 353 -5.69 -4.37 -2.15
C ILE A 353 -6.45 -4.86 -3.38
N VAL A 354 -7.58 -5.56 -3.19
CA VAL A 354 -8.49 -5.94 -4.29
C VAL A 354 -8.99 -4.70 -5.03
N GLY A 355 -9.35 -3.64 -4.30
CA GLY A 355 -9.73 -2.35 -4.89
C GLY A 355 -8.62 -1.73 -5.74
N MET A 356 -7.37 -1.74 -5.25
CA MET A 356 -6.20 -1.27 -6.00
C MET A 356 -5.98 -2.09 -7.29
N ALA A 357 -6.05 -3.43 -7.18
CA ALA A 357 -5.89 -4.34 -8.31
C ALA A 357 -6.94 -4.08 -9.40
N ALA A 358 -8.21 -4.02 -8.99
CA ALA A 358 -9.32 -3.79 -9.90
C ALA A 358 -9.28 -2.38 -10.53
N GLY A 359 -8.95 -1.36 -9.73
CA GLY A 359 -8.91 0.04 -10.18
C GLY A 359 -7.81 0.30 -11.18
N GLY A 360 -6.63 -0.31 -11.00
CA GLY A 360 -5.54 -0.21 -11.97
C GLY A 360 -5.92 -0.78 -13.34
N TRP A 361 -6.50 -1.98 -13.37
CA TRP A 361 -6.98 -2.58 -14.62
C TRP A 361 -8.15 -1.81 -15.23
N LEU A 362 -9.17 -1.48 -14.43
CA LEU A 362 -10.39 -0.83 -14.90
C LEU A 362 -10.09 0.55 -15.53
N SER A 363 -9.17 1.32 -14.96
CA SER A 363 -8.76 2.62 -15.52
C SER A 363 -8.10 2.47 -16.89
N GLY A 364 -7.28 1.43 -17.09
CA GLY A 364 -6.72 1.12 -18.40
C GLY A 364 -7.78 0.66 -19.41
N ALA A 365 -8.72 -0.19 -19.00
CA ALA A 365 -9.82 -0.64 -19.85
C ALA A 365 -10.75 0.50 -20.25
N ILE A 366 -11.04 1.44 -19.34
CA ILE A 366 -11.84 2.65 -19.65
C ILE A 366 -11.08 3.51 -20.66
N PHE A 367 -9.77 3.69 -20.50
CA PHE A 367 -8.96 4.42 -21.48
C PHE A 367 -9.01 3.76 -22.87
N ASP A 368 -8.90 2.43 -22.96
CA ASP A 368 -8.97 1.71 -24.23
C ASP A 368 -10.32 1.89 -24.94
N LEU A 369 -11.42 2.01 -24.16
CA LEU A 369 -12.77 2.20 -24.71
C LEU A 369 -13.07 3.66 -25.10
N THR A 370 -12.50 4.63 -24.37
CA THR A 370 -12.88 6.05 -24.50
C THR A 370 -11.80 6.92 -25.12
N GLY A 371 -10.56 6.43 -25.19
CA GLY A 371 -9.40 7.21 -25.62
C GLY A 371 -9.01 8.32 -24.63
N SER A 372 -9.58 8.37 -23.44
CA SER A 372 -9.42 9.47 -22.51
C SER A 372 -9.31 9.02 -21.05
N TYR A 373 -8.35 9.59 -20.32
CA TYR A 373 -8.26 9.42 -18.88
C TYR A 373 -9.31 10.22 -18.09
N GLN A 374 -9.96 11.21 -18.68
CA GLN A 374 -11.05 11.95 -18.02
C GLN A 374 -12.17 11.00 -17.57
N ALA A 375 -12.57 10.05 -18.46
CA ALA A 375 -13.55 9.03 -18.10
C ALA A 375 -13.09 8.14 -16.95
N ALA A 376 -11.81 7.79 -16.90
CA ALA A 376 -11.24 7.01 -15.79
C ALA A 376 -11.22 7.80 -14.47
N PHE A 377 -10.93 9.10 -14.50
CA PHE A 377 -11.04 9.97 -13.31
C PHE A 377 -12.48 10.10 -12.83
N ILE A 378 -13.44 10.30 -13.73
CA ILE A 378 -14.88 10.36 -13.38
C ILE A 378 -15.33 9.04 -12.74
N ASN A 379 -14.93 7.90 -13.31
CA ASN A 379 -15.17 6.59 -12.71
C ASN A 379 -14.58 6.49 -11.29
N GLY A 380 -13.34 6.95 -11.08
CA GLY A 380 -12.71 7.01 -9.76
C GLY A 380 -13.48 7.88 -8.78
N ILE A 381 -13.94 9.07 -9.20
CA ILE A 381 -14.78 9.96 -8.40
C ILE A 381 -16.08 9.26 -7.99
N ALA A 382 -16.76 8.60 -8.93
CA ALA A 382 -18.02 7.90 -8.67
C ALA A 382 -17.83 6.80 -7.57
N TRP A 383 -16.79 5.99 -7.69
CA TRP A 383 -16.48 5.00 -6.67
C TRP A 383 -16.10 5.62 -5.32
N ASN A 384 -15.34 6.71 -5.33
CA ASN A 384 -14.98 7.39 -4.09
C ASN A 384 -16.20 8.03 -3.40
N LEU A 385 -17.19 8.50 -4.15
CA LEU A 385 -18.44 8.99 -3.59
C LEU A 385 -19.21 7.89 -2.85
N VAL A 386 -19.15 6.64 -3.29
CA VAL A 386 -19.71 5.50 -2.53
C VAL A 386 -19.02 5.37 -1.17
N ASN A 387 -17.68 5.45 -1.15
CA ASN A 387 -16.92 5.42 0.09
C ASN A 387 -17.27 6.60 1.03
N VAL A 388 -17.36 7.82 0.50
CA VAL A 388 -17.80 9.01 1.25
C VAL A 388 -19.21 8.80 1.81
N GLY A 389 -20.14 8.26 0.99
CA GLY A 389 -21.50 7.92 1.42
C GLY A 389 -21.55 6.94 2.59
N ILE A 390 -20.72 5.88 2.54
CA ILE A 390 -20.61 4.91 3.64
C ILE A 390 -20.03 5.58 4.90
N ALA A 391 -19.00 6.42 4.76
CA ALA A 391 -18.42 7.13 5.90
C ALA A 391 -19.42 8.12 6.55
N LEU A 392 -20.19 8.84 5.74
CA LEU A 392 -21.27 9.72 6.21
C LEU A 392 -22.39 8.93 6.92
N TRP A 393 -22.79 7.80 6.34
CA TRP A 393 -23.79 6.92 6.94
C TRP A 393 -23.33 6.38 8.30
N LEU A 394 -22.09 5.90 8.42
CA LEU A 394 -21.50 5.46 9.68
C LEU A 394 -21.43 6.61 10.70
N LEU A 395 -21.14 7.83 10.26
CA LEU A 395 -21.09 9.01 11.13
C LEU A 395 -22.48 9.38 11.65
N SER A 396 -23.53 9.25 10.82
CA SER A 396 -24.92 9.56 11.20
C SER A 396 -25.48 8.62 12.27
N MET A 397 -24.95 7.39 12.36
CA MET A 397 -25.35 6.39 13.35
C MET A 397 -24.72 6.57 14.74
N ARG A 398 -23.71 7.44 14.87
CA ARG A 398 -23.15 7.74 16.20
C ARG A 398 -24.18 8.48 17.03
N PRO A 399 -24.49 8.01 18.27
CA PRO A 399 -25.35 8.76 19.16
C PRO A 399 -24.75 10.17 19.32
N ARG A 400 -25.54 11.20 19.05
CA ARG A 400 -25.16 12.59 19.39
C ARG A 400 -24.86 12.59 20.89
N ARG A 401 -23.59 12.74 21.28
CA ARG A 401 -23.29 13.16 22.65
C ARG A 401 -24.01 14.50 22.82
N LEU A 402 -25.12 14.48 23.56
CA LEU A 402 -25.71 15.70 24.08
C LEU A 402 -24.55 16.46 24.74
N ALA A 403 -24.22 17.60 24.19
CA ALA A 403 -23.37 18.58 24.88
C ALA A 403 -24.12 18.93 26.18
N LEU A 404 -23.79 18.22 27.24
CA LEU A 404 -24.12 18.69 28.58
C LEU A 404 -23.18 19.87 28.81
N ALA A 405 -23.81 21.01 28.86
CA ALA A 405 -23.29 22.30 29.22
C ALA A 405 -22.60 22.29 30.59
#